data_74e8f889fb44db6d22ea47df06924bf3
#
_entry.id   74e8f889fb44db6d22ea47df06924bf3
#
_cell.length_a   1.000
_cell.length_b   1.000
_cell.length_c   1.000
_cell.angle_alpha   90.00
_cell.angle_beta   90.00
_cell.angle_gamma   90.00
#
_symmetry.space_group_name_H-M   'P 1'
#
loop_
_entity.id
_entity.type
_entity.pdbx_description
1 polymer ?
#
loop_
_entity_poly.entity_id
_entity_poly.type
_entity_poly.pdbx_seq_one_letter_code
_entity_poly.pdbx_strand_id
1 'polypeptide(L)'
;HQLTDARDAAIAAYRQALSGARDEDQVKEIAEGLRALDEVVDLPQHFGFIQSWQLIGPFDNTSQAGLEVAYPPESTIDLQAEYAGKDGPARWQAYTGTEDFGTIDFNKPFGALKEVVGYAWTEFESDREQQVELRLGCKTSWAVWVNGEKLFSRNEYHRGVQMDQFRVKAKFKPGPNEILVKLCQNEQIETWTVEWEFQLRVCDASGTAILPVKRQPVSK
;
A
#
# COMPACT_ATOMS: atom_id res chain seq x y z
N HIS A 1 33.29 -11.54 25.29
CA HIS A 1 32.55 -10.52 26.08
C HIS A 1 32.58 -9.14 25.40
N GLN A 2 33.75 -8.48 25.22
CA GLN A 2 33.78 -7.10 24.67
C GLN A 2 33.22 -6.95 23.26
N LEU A 3 33.41 -7.94 22.36
CA LEU A 3 32.84 -7.92 21.00
C LEU A 3 31.32 -8.13 21.02
N THR A 4 30.83 -8.98 21.92
CA THR A 4 29.40 -9.21 22.11
C THR A 4 28.70 -7.96 22.65
N ASP A 5 29.33 -7.35 23.67
CA ASP A 5 28.80 -6.10 24.30
C ASP A 5 28.75 -4.96 23.29
N ALA A 6 29.73 -4.83 22.40
CA ALA A 6 29.74 -3.81 21.34
C ALA A 6 28.66 -4.08 20.27
N ARG A 7 28.42 -5.36 19.89
CA ARG A 7 27.37 -5.75 18.98
C ARG A 7 26.00 -5.42 19.55
N ASP A 8 25.73 -5.79 20.80
CA ASP A 8 24.45 -5.56 21.46
C ASP A 8 24.15 -4.05 21.61
N ALA A 9 25.18 -3.26 21.93
CA ALA A 9 25.07 -1.81 21.97
C ALA A 9 24.75 -1.20 20.59
N ALA A 10 25.36 -1.71 19.52
CA ALA A 10 25.08 -1.27 18.16
C ALA A 10 23.65 -1.61 17.74
N ILE A 11 23.17 -2.83 18.03
CA ILE A 11 21.79 -3.25 17.77
C ILE A 11 20.80 -2.32 18.49
N ALA A 12 21.04 -2.05 19.77
CA ALA A 12 20.17 -1.16 20.55
C ALA A 12 20.13 0.27 19.97
N ALA A 13 21.28 0.79 19.53
CA ALA A 13 21.35 2.11 18.89
C ALA A 13 20.60 2.15 17.56
N TYR A 14 20.76 1.16 16.70
CA TYR A 14 20.02 1.06 15.43
C TYR A 14 18.51 0.92 15.66
N ARG A 15 18.06 0.10 16.60
CA ARG A 15 16.63 -0.04 16.93
C ARG A 15 16.03 1.25 17.49
N GLN A 16 16.80 1.98 18.30
CA GLN A 16 16.39 3.30 18.78
C GLN A 16 16.27 4.29 17.60
N ALA A 17 17.24 4.33 16.70
CA ALA A 17 17.20 5.17 15.51
C ALA A 17 16.01 4.83 14.62
N LEU A 18 15.74 3.54 14.37
CA LEU A 18 14.60 3.08 13.58
C LEU A 18 13.25 3.55 14.15
N SER A 19 13.11 3.58 15.47
CA SER A 19 11.87 4.02 16.12
C SER A 19 11.50 5.48 15.80
N GLY A 20 12.51 6.33 15.55
CA GLY A 20 12.33 7.75 15.22
C GLY A 20 12.44 8.08 13.73
N ALA A 21 13.08 7.21 12.92
CA ALA A 21 13.31 7.48 11.50
C ALA A 21 11.99 7.50 10.70
N ARG A 22 11.88 8.45 9.75
CA ARG A 22 10.72 8.59 8.85
C ARG A 22 11.13 8.89 7.41
N ASP A 23 12.40 9.18 7.19
CA ASP A 23 12.99 9.32 5.87
C ASP A 23 13.38 7.95 5.32
N GLU A 24 13.01 7.62 4.08
CA GLU A 24 13.20 6.29 3.50
C GLU A 24 14.67 5.88 3.42
N ASP A 25 15.57 6.82 3.05
CA ASP A 25 16.98 6.50 2.91
C ASP A 25 17.63 6.24 4.27
N GLN A 26 17.27 7.01 5.31
CA GLN A 26 17.68 6.73 6.68
C GLN A 26 17.17 5.38 7.18
N VAL A 27 15.90 5.05 6.89
CA VAL A 27 15.30 3.77 7.28
C VAL A 27 16.02 2.60 6.60
N LYS A 28 16.35 2.72 5.31
CA LYS A 28 17.11 1.71 4.57
C LYS A 28 18.48 1.50 5.19
N GLU A 29 19.24 2.56 5.43
CA GLU A 29 20.57 2.49 6.03
C GLU A 29 20.53 1.82 7.42
N ILE A 30 19.59 2.19 8.27
CA ILE A 30 19.39 1.58 9.59
C ILE A 30 19.04 0.10 9.48
N ALA A 31 18.13 -0.25 8.57
CA ALA A 31 17.71 -1.63 8.34
C ALA A 31 18.88 -2.50 7.82
N GLU A 32 19.68 -1.98 6.90
CA GLU A 32 20.90 -2.64 6.42
C GLU A 32 21.90 -2.86 7.55
N GLY A 33 22.10 -1.85 8.42
CA GLY A 33 22.96 -1.96 9.60
C GLY A 33 22.49 -3.06 10.56
N LEU A 34 21.20 -3.17 10.81
CA LEU A 34 20.63 -4.25 11.62
C LEU A 34 20.78 -5.62 10.96
N ARG A 35 20.49 -5.73 9.66
CA ARG A 35 20.64 -6.99 8.89
C ARG A 35 22.09 -7.46 8.85
N ALA A 36 23.04 -6.52 8.76
CA ALA A 36 24.49 -6.84 8.83
C ALA A 36 24.92 -7.39 10.21
N LEU A 37 24.10 -7.17 11.23
CA LEU A 37 24.25 -7.73 12.57
C LEU A 37 23.38 -8.98 12.80
N ASP A 38 22.91 -9.64 11.73
CA ASP A 38 22.02 -10.81 11.74
C ASP A 38 20.67 -10.56 12.44
N GLU A 39 20.22 -9.30 12.51
CA GLU A 39 18.92 -8.95 13.08
C GLU A 39 17.81 -9.04 12.03
N VAL A 40 16.66 -9.59 12.43
CA VAL A 40 15.46 -9.58 11.60
C VAL A 40 14.80 -8.20 11.67
N VAL A 41 14.59 -7.60 10.50
CA VAL A 41 13.93 -6.29 10.35
C VAL A 41 12.71 -6.45 9.46
N ASP A 42 11.52 -6.31 10.05
CA ASP A 42 10.23 -6.33 9.37
C ASP A 42 9.74 -4.87 9.25
N LEU A 43 10.19 -4.17 8.22
CA LEU A 43 9.81 -2.77 7.98
C LEU A 43 8.32 -2.61 7.69
N PRO A 44 7.66 -3.49 6.89
CA PRO A 44 6.21 -3.42 6.71
C PRO A 44 5.43 -3.47 8.02
N GLN A 45 5.80 -4.36 8.94
CA GLN A 45 5.17 -4.41 10.26
C GLN A 45 5.50 -3.19 11.11
N HIS A 46 6.76 -2.74 11.09
CA HIS A 46 7.22 -1.59 11.89
C HIS A 46 6.44 -0.32 11.53
N PHE A 47 6.19 -0.10 10.26
CA PHE A 47 5.48 1.09 9.76
C PHE A 47 3.98 0.90 9.58
N GLY A 48 3.45 -0.32 9.64
CA GLY A 48 2.04 -0.62 9.43
C GLY A 48 1.64 -0.65 7.95
N PHE A 49 2.57 -0.97 7.03
CA PHE A 49 2.25 -1.16 5.62
C PHE A 49 1.38 -2.39 5.41
N ILE A 50 0.37 -2.24 4.58
CA ILE A 50 -0.49 -3.35 4.16
C ILE A 50 0.14 -4.00 2.92
N GLN A 51 0.50 -5.28 3.05
CA GLN A 51 1.13 -6.05 1.97
C GLN A 51 0.17 -6.99 1.24
N SER A 52 -0.93 -7.42 1.88
CA SER A 52 -1.86 -8.41 1.32
C SER A 52 -3.12 -7.75 0.80
N TRP A 53 -3.40 -7.95 -0.48
CA TRP A 53 -4.50 -7.34 -1.19
C TRP A 53 -5.20 -8.33 -2.12
N GLN A 54 -6.47 -8.07 -2.43
CA GLN A 54 -7.13 -8.61 -3.60
C GLN A 54 -7.06 -7.54 -4.70
N LEU A 55 -6.52 -7.89 -5.86
CA LEU A 55 -6.37 -6.97 -6.99
C LEU A 55 -7.34 -7.35 -8.10
N ILE A 56 -7.91 -6.35 -8.76
CA ILE A 56 -8.76 -6.54 -9.94
C ILE A 56 -8.49 -5.47 -10.99
N GLY A 57 -8.53 -5.88 -12.24
CA GLY A 57 -8.37 -5.05 -13.44
C GLY A 57 -7.98 -5.93 -14.63
N PRO A 58 -7.60 -5.33 -15.78
CA PRO A 58 -7.68 -3.89 -16.05
C PRO A 58 -9.09 -3.45 -16.49
N PHE A 59 -9.52 -2.29 -16.02
CA PHE A 59 -10.66 -1.55 -16.58
C PHE A 59 -10.13 -0.41 -17.47
N ASP A 60 -11.02 0.26 -18.22
CA ASP A 60 -10.61 1.29 -19.16
C ASP A 60 -10.25 2.63 -18.49
N ASN A 61 -9.18 3.27 -18.95
CA ASN A 61 -8.77 4.63 -18.59
C ASN A 61 -8.46 5.48 -19.84
N THR A 62 -9.02 5.13 -20.97
CA THR A 62 -8.81 5.88 -22.22
C THR A 62 -9.13 7.36 -22.01
N SER A 63 -8.24 8.23 -22.50
CA SER A 63 -8.31 9.67 -22.30
C SER A 63 -8.34 10.11 -20.83
N GLN A 64 -7.80 9.30 -19.92
CA GLN A 64 -7.72 9.54 -18.48
C GLN A 64 -9.10 9.71 -17.80
N ALA A 65 -10.17 9.17 -18.41
CA ALA A 65 -11.54 9.31 -17.90
C ALA A 65 -11.83 8.36 -16.72
N GLY A 66 -11.03 7.30 -16.55
CA GLY A 66 -11.30 6.20 -15.63
C GLY A 66 -11.40 6.58 -14.16
N LEU A 67 -10.74 7.68 -13.72
CA LEU A 67 -10.85 8.12 -12.32
C LEU A 67 -12.29 8.47 -11.94
N GLU A 68 -13.03 9.11 -12.86
CA GLU A 68 -14.40 9.56 -12.63
C GLU A 68 -15.46 8.50 -13.00
N VAL A 69 -15.06 7.45 -13.71
CA VAL A 69 -15.96 6.33 -14.05
C VAL A 69 -16.06 5.39 -12.85
N ALA A 70 -17.27 5.19 -12.32
CA ALA A 70 -17.51 4.20 -11.27
C ALA A 70 -17.53 2.79 -11.88
N TYR A 71 -16.52 1.98 -11.57
CA TYR A 71 -16.48 0.56 -11.93
C TYR A 71 -17.10 -0.29 -10.81
N PRO A 72 -17.50 -1.55 -11.08
CA PRO A 72 -18.22 -2.39 -10.11
C PRO A 72 -17.62 -2.47 -8.71
N PRO A 73 -16.29 -2.53 -8.51
CA PRO A 73 -15.70 -2.57 -7.17
C PRO A 73 -16.04 -1.38 -6.26
N GLU A 74 -16.42 -0.23 -6.84
CA GLU A 74 -16.83 0.95 -6.05
C GLU A 74 -18.24 0.80 -5.45
N SER A 75 -19.04 -0.10 -5.99
CA SER A 75 -20.42 -0.32 -5.54
C SER A 75 -20.54 -1.56 -4.64
N THR A 76 -19.82 -2.62 -4.98
CA THR A 76 -19.91 -3.90 -4.26
C THR A 76 -18.63 -4.70 -4.42
N ILE A 77 -18.11 -5.21 -3.34
CA ILE A 77 -17.00 -6.16 -3.35
C ILE A 77 -17.56 -7.58 -3.41
N ASP A 78 -17.41 -8.22 -4.55
CA ASP A 78 -17.70 -9.64 -4.76
C ASP A 78 -16.45 -10.31 -5.33
N LEU A 79 -15.70 -10.99 -4.47
CA LEU A 79 -14.41 -11.59 -4.84
C LEU A 79 -14.55 -12.78 -5.79
N GLN A 80 -15.76 -13.28 -6.03
CA GLN A 80 -16.04 -14.38 -6.97
C GLN A 80 -16.57 -13.88 -8.32
N ALA A 81 -16.89 -12.58 -8.41
CA ALA A 81 -17.45 -12.00 -9.61
C ALA A 81 -16.40 -11.85 -10.73
N GLU A 82 -16.90 -11.95 -11.96
CA GLU A 82 -16.19 -11.58 -13.17
C GLU A 82 -16.87 -10.37 -13.78
N TYR A 83 -16.10 -9.37 -14.13
CA TYR A 83 -16.61 -8.14 -14.73
C TYR A 83 -16.05 -7.93 -16.14
N ALA A 84 -16.74 -7.13 -16.95
CA ALA A 84 -16.18 -6.66 -18.21
C ALA A 84 -14.99 -5.72 -17.94
N GLY A 85 -13.80 -6.16 -18.28
CA GLY A 85 -12.57 -5.35 -18.25
C GLY A 85 -12.33 -4.66 -19.59
N LYS A 86 -11.17 -3.97 -19.72
CA LYS A 86 -10.80 -3.23 -20.93
C LYS A 86 -10.64 -4.16 -22.15
N ASP A 87 -9.89 -5.23 -22.01
CA ASP A 87 -9.53 -6.13 -23.12
C ASP A 87 -9.96 -7.59 -22.85
N GLY A 88 -10.89 -7.80 -21.94
CA GLY A 88 -11.35 -9.13 -21.54
C GLY A 88 -11.92 -9.12 -20.12
N PRO A 89 -12.19 -10.30 -19.56
CA PRO A 89 -12.75 -10.40 -18.21
C PRO A 89 -11.77 -9.96 -17.14
N ALA A 90 -12.25 -9.12 -16.22
CA ALA A 90 -11.53 -8.74 -15.00
C ALA A 90 -12.01 -9.61 -13.82
N ARG A 91 -11.07 -10.23 -13.12
CA ARG A 91 -11.31 -11.07 -11.94
C ARG A 91 -10.40 -10.68 -10.81
N TRP A 92 -10.89 -10.87 -9.57
CA TRP A 92 -10.08 -10.70 -8.38
C TRP A 92 -9.00 -11.76 -8.29
N GLN A 93 -7.80 -11.34 -7.88
CA GLN A 93 -6.68 -12.22 -7.60
C GLN A 93 -5.95 -11.78 -6.34
N ALA A 94 -5.55 -12.74 -5.52
CA ALA A 94 -4.75 -12.47 -4.34
C ALA A 94 -3.34 -12.02 -4.74
N TYR A 95 -2.86 -10.98 -4.08
CA TYR A 95 -1.52 -10.45 -4.29
C TYR A 95 -0.89 -10.07 -2.95
N THR A 96 0.38 -10.42 -2.77
CA THR A 96 1.16 -10.02 -1.59
C THR A 96 2.44 -9.33 -2.04
N GLY A 97 2.59 -8.07 -1.66
CA GLY A 97 3.82 -7.31 -1.84
C GLY A 97 4.92 -7.84 -0.91
N THR A 98 6.16 -7.81 -1.38
CA THR A 98 7.33 -8.28 -0.62
C THR A 98 8.34 -7.18 -0.34
N GLU A 99 8.08 -5.98 -0.81
CA GLU A 99 8.97 -4.84 -0.69
C GLU A 99 8.97 -4.27 0.74
N ASP A 100 10.11 -3.80 1.20
CA ASP A 100 10.32 -3.25 2.54
C ASP A 100 9.38 -2.08 2.90
N PHE A 101 8.96 -1.29 1.89
CA PHE A 101 8.04 -0.17 2.07
C PHE A 101 6.61 -0.47 1.60
N GLY A 102 6.26 -1.76 1.53
CA GLY A 102 4.89 -2.20 1.25
C GLY A 102 4.37 -1.84 -0.14
N THR A 103 5.26 -1.68 -1.12
CA THR A 103 4.88 -1.34 -2.50
C THR A 103 4.05 -2.45 -3.12
N ILE A 104 2.90 -2.08 -3.68
CA ILE A 104 1.99 -2.92 -4.43
C ILE A 104 2.07 -2.50 -5.90
N ASP A 105 2.80 -3.28 -6.68
CA ASP A 105 3.04 -3.03 -8.10
C ASP A 105 2.04 -3.82 -8.96
N PHE A 106 1.14 -3.09 -9.62
CA PHE A 106 0.13 -3.66 -10.51
C PHE A 106 0.71 -4.21 -11.81
N ASN A 107 1.91 -3.78 -12.21
CA ASN A 107 2.57 -4.33 -13.39
C ASN A 107 2.92 -5.82 -13.19
N LYS A 108 3.17 -6.26 -11.94
CA LYS A 108 3.51 -7.67 -11.67
C LYS A 108 2.37 -8.63 -12.04
N PRO A 109 1.12 -8.44 -11.55
CA PRO A 109 0.01 -9.33 -11.90
C PRO A 109 -0.65 -9.03 -13.25
N PHE A 110 -0.66 -7.77 -13.73
CA PHE A 110 -1.42 -7.39 -14.93
C PHE A 110 -0.56 -7.13 -16.16
N GLY A 111 0.76 -6.97 -15.99
CA GLY A 111 1.67 -6.52 -17.04
C GLY A 111 1.76 -4.99 -17.15
N ALA A 112 2.73 -4.52 -17.93
CA ALA A 112 2.97 -3.08 -18.13
C ALA A 112 1.93 -2.49 -19.10
N LEU A 113 0.71 -2.30 -18.59
CA LEU A 113 -0.43 -1.80 -19.34
C LEU A 113 -0.51 -0.27 -19.31
N LYS A 114 -1.23 0.29 -20.29
CA LYS A 114 -1.48 1.72 -20.43
C LYS A 114 -2.97 2.00 -20.59
N GLU A 115 -3.38 3.23 -20.20
CA GLU A 115 -4.77 3.64 -20.22
C GLU A 115 -5.71 2.67 -19.49
N VAL A 116 -5.31 2.24 -18.28
CA VAL A 116 -6.02 1.24 -17.50
C VAL A 116 -6.30 1.71 -16.08
N VAL A 117 -7.34 1.12 -15.49
CA VAL A 117 -7.69 1.24 -14.07
C VAL A 117 -7.56 -0.14 -13.43
N GLY A 118 -6.97 -0.18 -12.24
CA GLY A 118 -7.00 -1.32 -11.36
C GLY A 118 -7.47 -0.94 -9.96
N TYR A 119 -7.93 -1.93 -9.21
CA TYR A 119 -8.31 -1.77 -7.81
C TYR A 119 -7.55 -2.74 -6.94
N ALA A 120 -7.24 -2.28 -5.73
CA ALA A 120 -6.75 -3.09 -4.63
C ALA A 120 -7.75 -3.01 -3.48
N TRP A 121 -8.20 -4.15 -2.98
CA TRP A 121 -9.09 -4.25 -1.83
C TRP A 121 -8.44 -5.09 -0.75
N THR A 122 -8.64 -4.69 0.50
CA THR A 122 -8.25 -5.46 1.68
C THR A 122 -9.21 -5.22 2.82
N GLU A 123 -9.21 -6.15 3.78
CA GLU A 123 -9.93 -6.04 5.04
C GLU A 123 -8.94 -5.79 6.17
N PHE A 124 -9.21 -4.78 6.98
CA PHE A 124 -8.41 -4.43 8.15
C PHE A 124 -9.23 -4.62 9.43
N GLU A 125 -8.86 -5.60 10.24
CA GLU A 125 -9.54 -5.91 11.50
C GLU A 125 -9.10 -4.94 12.60
N SER A 126 -10.03 -4.15 13.13
CA SER A 126 -9.79 -3.22 14.24
C SER A 126 -10.43 -3.73 15.53
N ASP A 127 -9.72 -3.64 16.67
CA ASP A 127 -10.21 -4.05 17.98
C ASP A 127 -11.25 -3.09 18.57
N ARG A 128 -11.32 -1.86 18.04
CA ARG A 128 -12.16 -0.79 18.57
C ARG A 128 -12.51 0.25 17.50
N GLU A 129 -13.47 1.10 17.83
CA GLU A 129 -13.68 2.33 17.08
C GLU A 129 -12.50 3.28 17.33
N GLN A 130 -11.88 3.78 16.24
CA GLN A 130 -10.75 4.70 16.34
C GLN A 130 -10.58 5.56 15.09
N GLN A 131 -10.03 6.75 15.30
CA GLN A 131 -9.54 7.59 14.20
C GLN A 131 -8.18 7.07 13.75
N VAL A 132 -8.00 6.94 12.45
CA VAL A 132 -6.74 6.50 11.83
C VAL A 132 -6.35 7.46 10.72
N GLU A 133 -5.08 7.45 10.34
CA GLU A 133 -4.59 8.01 9.10
C GLU A 133 -4.20 6.88 8.16
N LEU A 134 -4.80 6.87 6.95
CA LEU A 134 -4.28 6.14 5.81
C LEU A 134 -3.20 7.02 5.20
N ARG A 135 -1.98 6.55 5.19
CA ARG A 135 -0.86 7.26 4.59
C ARG A 135 -0.42 6.53 3.34
N LEU A 136 -0.50 7.23 2.21
CA LEU A 136 -0.21 6.68 0.90
C LEU A 136 1.00 7.34 0.26
N GLY A 137 1.76 6.53 -0.50
CA GLY A 137 2.61 6.98 -1.59
C GLY A 137 2.06 6.44 -2.90
N CYS A 138 1.91 7.28 -3.92
CA CYS A 138 1.40 6.86 -5.23
C CYS A 138 1.92 7.80 -6.33
N LYS A 139 2.38 7.21 -7.45
CA LYS A 139 2.91 7.94 -8.61
C LYS A 139 1.85 8.32 -9.63
N THR A 140 0.69 7.65 -9.60
CA THR A 140 -0.36 7.76 -10.62
C THR A 140 -1.62 8.40 -10.06
N SER A 141 -2.63 8.60 -10.89
CA SER A 141 -3.96 9.05 -10.47
C SER A 141 -4.65 7.97 -9.64
N TRP A 142 -5.27 8.35 -8.52
CA TRP A 142 -5.80 7.40 -7.54
C TRP A 142 -6.98 7.92 -6.73
N ALA A 143 -7.72 6.99 -6.12
CA ALA A 143 -8.75 7.28 -5.13
C ALA A 143 -8.76 6.20 -4.03
N VAL A 144 -9.28 6.54 -2.84
CA VAL A 144 -9.40 5.63 -1.71
C VAL A 144 -10.76 5.71 -1.03
N TRP A 145 -11.28 4.55 -0.66
CA TRP A 145 -12.52 4.36 0.10
C TRP A 145 -12.23 3.59 1.38
N VAL A 146 -13.01 3.86 2.41
CA VAL A 146 -13.10 3.05 3.63
C VAL A 146 -14.56 2.75 3.91
N ASN A 147 -14.89 1.47 4.07
CA ASN A 147 -16.26 1.00 4.35
C ASN A 147 -17.29 1.55 3.33
N GLY A 148 -16.93 1.62 2.05
CA GLY A 148 -17.76 2.12 0.96
C GLY A 148 -17.82 3.65 0.82
N GLU A 149 -17.25 4.41 1.75
CA GLU A 149 -17.16 5.87 1.67
C GLU A 149 -15.89 6.31 0.94
N LYS A 150 -16.02 7.09 -0.16
CA LYS A 150 -14.89 7.72 -0.86
C LYS A 150 -14.33 8.85 -0.02
N LEU A 151 -13.11 8.68 0.48
CA LEU A 151 -12.47 9.65 1.36
C LEU A 151 -11.62 10.68 0.61
N PHE A 152 -10.97 10.26 -0.48
CA PHE A 152 -10.07 11.12 -1.22
C PHE A 152 -9.87 10.62 -2.65
N SER A 153 -9.57 11.55 -3.57
CA SER A 153 -9.07 11.24 -4.91
C SER A 153 -8.10 12.31 -5.39
N ARG A 154 -7.17 11.91 -6.25
CA ARG A 154 -6.20 12.80 -6.88
C ARG A 154 -5.99 12.44 -8.34
N ASN A 155 -6.25 13.39 -9.23
CA ASN A 155 -6.00 13.24 -10.66
C ASN A 155 -4.65 13.85 -11.00
N GLU A 156 -3.59 13.05 -10.83
CA GLU A 156 -2.24 13.46 -11.12
C GLU A 156 -1.39 12.24 -11.46
N TYR A 157 -0.59 12.31 -12.51
CA TYR A 157 0.23 11.21 -13.02
C TYR A 157 1.71 11.51 -12.88
N HIS A 158 2.50 10.44 -12.71
CA HIS A 158 3.97 10.42 -12.77
C HIS A 158 4.68 11.39 -11.81
N ARG A 159 4.15 11.55 -10.63
CA ARG A 159 4.88 12.19 -9.54
C ARG A 159 5.87 11.22 -8.89
N GLY A 160 6.91 11.77 -8.28
CA GLY A 160 7.74 10.99 -7.38
C GLY A 160 6.91 10.40 -6.23
N VAL A 161 7.19 9.16 -5.84
CA VAL A 161 6.59 8.54 -4.66
C VAL A 161 7.46 8.79 -3.45
N GLN A 162 6.83 9.00 -2.31
CA GLN A 162 7.50 9.11 -1.00
C GLN A 162 6.62 8.46 0.05
N MET A 163 7.23 7.93 1.10
CA MET A 163 6.50 7.48 2.28
C MET A 163 5.69 8.63 2.87
N ASP A 164 4.41 8.39 3.21
CA ASP A 164 3.51 9.41 3.78
C ASP A 164 3.23 10.63 2.87
N GLN A 165 3.38 10.48 1.57
CA GLN A 165 3.15 11.55 0.59
C GLN A 165 1.74 12.16 0.72
N PHE A 166 0.74 11.32 1.01
CA PHE A 166 -0.64 11.72 1.24
C PHE A 166 -1.13 11.18 2.58
N ARG A 167 -1.92 12.00 3.31
CA ARG A 167 -2.52 11.62 4.59
C ARG A 167 -4.02 11.81 4.51
N VAL A 168 -4.75 10.71 4.64
CA VAL A 168 -6.21 10.67 4.56
C VAL A 168 -6.75 10.19 5.91
N LYS A 169 -7.55 11.02 6.58
CA LYS A 169 -8.18 10.65 7.84
C LYS A 169 -9.35 9.71 7.56
N ALA A 170 -9.44 8.65 8.35
CA ALA A 170 -10.53 7.69 8.32
C ALA A 170 -10.99 7.34 9.74
N LYS A 171 -12.19 6.79 9.83
CA LYS A 171 -12.73 6.25 11.07
C LYS A 171 -12.93 4.76 10.90
N PHE A 172 -12.24 3.95 11.71
CA PHE A 172 -12.45 2.53 11.77
C PHE A 172 -13.51 2.19 12.82
N LYS A 173 -14.38 1.22 12.48
CA LYS A 173 -15.32 0.58 13.40
C LYS A 173 -14.66 -0.63 14.06
N PRO A 174 -15.15 -1.14 15.20
CA PRO A 174 -14.75 -2.45 15.70
C PRO A 174 -15.07 -3.55 14.67
N GLY A 175 -14.15 -4.51 14.53
CA GLY A 175 -14.26 -5.58 13.52
C GLY A 175 -13.66 -5.19 12.18
N PRO A 176 -14.13 -5.82 11.08
CA PRO A 176 -13.58 -5.63 9.75
C PRO A 176 -13.88 -4.24 9.18
N ASN A 177 -12.86 -3.62 8.62
CA ASN A 177 -12.95 -2.38 7.85
C ASN A 177 -12.40 -2.63 6.44
N GLU A 178 -13.20 -2.34 5.45
CA GLU A 178 -12.82 -2.48 4.05
C GLU A 178 -12.04 -1.26 3.58
N ILE A 179 -10.90 -1.49 2.95
CA ILE A 179 -10.11 -0.44 2.30
C ILE A 179 -10.05 -0.78 0.81
N LEU A 180 -10.52 0.13 -0.03
CA LEU A 180 -10.44 0.01 -1.49
C LEU A 180 -9.59 1.16 -2.03
N VAL A 181 -8.61 0.83 -2.88
CA VAL A 181 -7.77 1.80 -3.59
C VAL A 181 -7.97 1.59 -5.09
N LYS A 182 -8.21 2.68 -5.80
CA LYS A 182 -8.26 2.74 -7.27
C LYS A 182 -6.98 3.38 -7.77
N LEU A 183 -6.35 2.76 -8.77
CA LEU A 183 -5.18 3.29 -9.46
C LEU A 183 -5.45 3.38 -10.95
N CYS A 184 -5.14 4.53 -11.54
CA CYS A 184 -5.27 4.76 -12.98
C CYS A 184 -3.89 4.93 -13.59
N GLN A 185 -3.59 4.21 -14.68
CA GLN A 185 -2.39 4.42 -15.50
C GLN A 185 -2.79 5.10 -16.81
N ASN A 186 -2.02 6.10 -17.24
CA ASN A 186 -2.32 6.86 -18.45
C ASN A 186 -1.65 6.28 -19.72
N GLU A 187 -1.67 7.05 -20.81
CA GLU A 187 -1.17 6.67 -22.13
C GLU A 187 0.35 6.82 -22.31
N GLN A 188 1.03 7.52 -21.39
CA GLN A 188 2.46 7.85 -21.55
C GLN A 188 3.35 6.62 -21.50
N ILE A 189 4.32 6.53 -22.41
CA ILE A 189 5.17 5.35 -22.64
C ILE A 189 6.66 5.57 -22.33
N GLU A 190 7.04 6.74 -21.84
CA GLU A 190 8.41 7.03 -21.45
C GLU A 190 8.85 6.10 -20.30
N THR A 191 10.13 5.81 -20.20
CA THR A 191 10.69 4.85 -19.25
C THR A 191 10.38 5.18 -17.79
N TRP A 192 10.20 6.46 -17.46
CA TRP A 192 9.86 6.93 -16.12
C TRP A 192 8.36 6.97 -15.84
N THR A 193 7.51 6.58 -16.80
CA THR A 193 6.04 6.52 -16.65
C THR A 193 5.49 5.11 -16.50
N VAL A 194 6.38 4.12 -16.34
CA VAL A 194 5.99 2.71 -16.34
C VAL A 194 5.37 2.25 -15.01
N GLU A 195 5.72 2.92 -13.91
CA GLU A 195 5.27 2.49 -12.60
C GLU A 195 3.76 2.69 -12.44
N TRP A 196 3.10 1.61 -12.08
CA TRP A 196 1.68 1.55 -11.74
C TRP A 196 1.54 0.89 -10.38
N GLU A 197 1.83 1.66 -9.34
CA GLU A 197 2.05 1.17 -8.00
C GLU A 197 1.63 2.16 -6.92
N PHE A 198 1.41 1.65 -5.74
CA PHE A 198 1.19 2.44 -4.53
C PHE A 198 1.76 1.74 -3.30
N GLN A 199 1.91 2.48 -2.22
CA GLN A 199 2.10 1.97 -0.88
C GLN A 199 1.05 2.56 0.05
N LEU A 200 0.55 1.80 1.00
CA LEU A 200 -0.42 2.26 1.98
C LEU A 200 -0.11 1.67 3.35
N ARG A 201 -0.11 2.54 4.36
CA ARG A 201 0.02 2.13 5.75
C ARG A 201 -1.06 2.76 6.62
N VAL A 202 -1.41 2.07 7.72
CA VAL A 202 -2.37 2.54 8.70
C VAL A 202 -1.63 2.97 9.95
N CYS A 203 -1.90 4.20 10.42
CA CYS A 203 -1.26 4.72 11.62
C CYS A 203 -2.18 5.68 12.37
N ASP A 204 -1.75 6.05 13.57
CA ASP A 204 -2.34 7.16 14.32
C ASP A 204 -1.85 8.53 13.79
N ALA A 205 -2.33 9.62 14.36
CA ALA A 205 -1.96 10.98 13.96
C ALA A 205 -0.47 11.30 14.18
N SER A 206 0.23 10.57 15.04
CA SER A 206 1.67 10.71 15.26
C SER A 206 2.50 9.96 14.19
N GLY A 207 1.86 9.07 13.42
CA GLY A 207 2.51 8.20 12.45
C GLY A 207 2.97 6.86 13.04
N THR A 208 2.52 6.53 14.25
CA THR A 208 2.75 5.21 14.84
C THR A 208 1.84 4.17 14.16
N ALA A 209 2.42 3.04 13.79
CA ALA A 209 1.69 1.97 13.12
C ALA A 209 0.50 1.47 13.95
N ILE A 210 -0.65 1.31 13.29
CA ILE A 210 -1.79 0.54 13.79
C ILE A 210 -1.82 -0.76 12.99
N LEU A 211 -1.73 -1.90 13.69
CA LEU A 211 -1.71 -3.21 13.06
C LEU A 211 -3.08 -3.88 13.18
N PRO A 212 -3.49 -4.68 12.18
CA PRO A 212 -4.75 -5.43 12.28
C PRO A 212 -4.67 -6.47 13.40
N VAL A 213 -5.80 -6.72 14.09
CA VAL A 213 -5.88 -7.69 15.19
C VAL A 213 -5.61 -9.11 14.70
N LYS A 214 -6.09 -9.45 13.50
CA LYS A 214 -5.81 -10.73 12.83
C LYS A 214 -4.90 -10.47 11.64
N ARG A 215 -3.63 -10.79 11.81
CA ARG A 215 -2.69 -10.76 10.70
C ARG A 215 -3.01 -11.93 9.76
N GLN A 216 -3.30 -11.65 8.50
CA GLN A 216 -3.31 -12.73 7.51
C GLN A 216 -1.90 -13.31 7.42
N PRO A 217 -1.72 -14.65 7.48
CA PRO A 217 -0.41 -15.24 7.34
C PRO A 217 0.14 -14.90 5.95
N VAL A 218 1.33 -14.31 5.92
CA VAL A 218 2.10 -14.15 4.68
C VAL A 218 2.42 -15.57 4.20
N SER A 219 1.79 -16.02 3.12
CA SER A 219 2.15 -17.30 2.50
C SER A 219 3.59 -17.18 1.99
N LYS A 220 4.48 -18.03 2.56
CA LYS A 220 5.88 -18.14 2.12
C LYS A 220 5.97 -18.78 0.75
#